data_dacfbb30dba513f38f6a0b7a794336d7
#
_entry.id   dacfbb30dba513f38f6a0b7a794336d7
#
_cell.length_a   1.000
_cell.length_b   1.000
_cell.length_c   1.000
_cell.angle_alpha   90.00
_cell.angle_beta   90.00
_cell.angle_gamma   90.00
#
_symmetry.space_group_name_H-M   'P 1'
#
loop_
_entity.id
_entity.type
_entity.pdbx_description
1 polymer ?
#
loop_
_entity_poly.entity_id
_entity_poly.type
_entity_poly.pdbx_seq_one_letter_code
_entity_poly.pdbx_strand_id
1 'polypeptide(L)'
;MNKLLYKNLIILTLSFLILSCNLNSDNIKLPNDIRWVVKSKEYDILCEQIYNTAWGKLSRLLKNSDSNSCIVMDLDETVLDNSKYQIDLTKKGESYNPESWSEWVNLKEAELVPGAKNFIDNVKKTNVRIVFLSNRMDKNKMPTIENMEKLSIVDSDDIFLLRLNKEDKKHVRRSEIINGDGRFSEIGPLKILAYFGDARHDFPENDDNFTFGQNMFMFPNPMYGKW
;
A
#
# COMPACT_ATOMS: atom_id res chain seq x y z
N MET A 1 63.61 24.89 -9.67
CA MET A 1 62.38 25.26 -10.41
C MET A 1 61.42 24.10 -10.73
N ASN A 2 61.53 22.91 -10.10
CA ASN A 2 60.71 21.74 -10.50
C ASN A 2 59.81 21.10 -9.40
N LYS A 3 59.92 21.54 -8.16
CA LYS A 3 59.06 20.97 -7.08
C LYS A 3 57.66 21.59 -6.99
N LEU A 4 57.48 22.83 -7.45
CA LEU A 4 56.20 23.52 -7.40
C LEU A 4 55.25 23.08 -8.53
N LEU A 5 55.81 22.75 -9.71
CA LEU A 5 55.01 22.22 -10.85
C LEU A 5 54.45 20.83 -10.57
N TYR A 6 55.19 19.95 -9.90
CA TYR A 6 54.70 18.61 -9.53
C TYR A 6 53.58 18.61 -8.48
N LYS A 7 53.64 19.54 -7.51
CA LYS A 7 52.55 19.68 -6.53
C LYS A 7 51.23 20.13 -7.15
N ASN A 8 51.29 21.07 -8.10
CA ASN A 8 50.10 21.57 -8.78
C ASN A 8 49.53 20.53 -9.77
N LEU A 9 50.36 19.70 -10.37
CA LEU A 9 49.91 18.64 -11.27
C LEU A 9 49.23 17.50 -10.48
N ILE A 10 49.71 17.14 -9.28
CA ILE A 10 49.10 16.11 -8.43
C ILE A 10 47.76 16.59 -7.85
N ILE A 11 47.64 17.87 -7.49
CA ILE A 11 46.40 18.47 -6.97
C ILE A 11 45.34 18.53 -8.11
N LEU A 12 45.76 18.83 -9.37
CA LEU A 12 44.82 18.85 -10.50
C LEU A 12 44.33 17.46 -10.87
N THR A 13 45.17 16.41 -10.80
CA THR A 13 44.77 15.03 -11.06
C THR A 13 43.89 14.43 -9.95
N LEU A 14 44.10 14.82 -8.70
CA LEU A 14 43.25 14.39 -7.58
C LEU A 14 41.89 15.06 -7.62
N SER A 15 41.78 16.34 -8.03
CA SER A 15 40.49 17.02 -8.20
C SER A 15 39.68 16.44 -9.39
N PHE A 16 40.33 15.94 -10.44
CA PHE A 16 39.64 15.27 -11.56
C PHE A 16 39.14 13.87 -11.18
N LEU A 17 39.83 13.15 -10.29
CA LEU A 17 39.41 11.83 -9.80
C LEU A 17 38.22 11.92 -8.84
N ILE A 18 38.08 13.01 -8.06
CA ILE A 18 36.95 13.22 -7.18
C ILE A 18 35.69 13.67 -7.96
N LEU A 19 35.87 14.36 -9.10
CA LEU A 19 34.75 14.80 -9.94
C LEU A 19 34.15 13.65 -10.80
N SER A 20 34.90 12.56 -11.03
CA SER A 20 34.40 11.42 -11.83
C SER A 20 33.60 10.38 -11.03
N CYS A 21 33.54 10.48 -9.69
CA CYS A 21 32.74 9.57 -8.85
C CYS A 21 31.29 10.02 -8.60
N ASN A 22 30.90 11.24 -9.06
CA ASN A 22 29.56 11.77 -8.80
C ASN A 22 28.62 11.83 -10.02
N LEU A 23 28.91 11.14 -11.11
CA LEU A 23 28.15 11.26 -12.36
C LEU A 23 27.36 10.02 -12.78
N ASN A 24 27.12 9.05 -11.89
CA ASN A 24 26.39 7.83 -12.29
C ASN A 24 25.27 7.38 -11.32
N SER A 25 24.67 8.27 -10.53
CA SER A 25 23.57 7.86 -9.65
C SER A 25 22.15 7.90 -10.28
N ASP A 26 21.98 8.47 -11.49
CA ASP A 26 20.64 8.76 -12.00
C ASP A 26 20.14 7.92 -13.19
N ASN A 27 20.86 6.86 -13.59
CA ASN A 27 20.46 6.06 -14.76
C ASN A 27 20.22 4.57 -14.46
N ILE A 28 19.70 4.24 -13.27
CA ILE A 28 19.25 2.86 -13.04
C ILE A 28 17.96 2.65 -13.83
N LYS A 29 18.05 1.79 -14.86
CA LYS A 29 16.88 1.39 -15.64
C LYS A 29 15.97 0.53 -14.76
N LEU A 30 14.86 1.10 -14.32
CA LEU A 30 13.85 0.37 -13.57
C LEU A 30 13.31 -0.82 -14.40
N PRO A 31 13.06 -1.97 -13.77
CA PRO A 31 12.30 -3.06 -14.37
C PRO A 31 10.96 -2.58 -14.93
N ASN A 32 10.41 -3.29 -15.90
CA ASN A 32 9.20 -2.84 -16.61
C ASN A 32 7.97 -2.73 -15.72
N ASP A 33 7.83 -3.62 -14.79
CA ASP A 33 6.78 -3.68 -13.77
C ASP A 33 6.77 -2.45 -12.86
N ILE A 34 7.91 -2.16 -12.22
CA ILE A 34 8.07 -0.97 -11.37
C ILE A 34 7.91 0.30 -12.21
N ARG A 35 8.54 0.34 -13.40
CA ARG A 35 8.46 1.49 -14.30
C ARG A 35 7.02 1.77 -14.74
N TRP A 36 6.21 0.73 -14.97
CA TRP A 36 4.82 0.89 -15.34
C TRP A 36 4.02 1.53 -14.20
N VAL A 37 4.20 1.10 -12.96
CA VAL A 37 3.53 1.70 -11.79
C VAL A 37 3.94 3.16 -11.62
N VAL A 38 5.24 3.50 -11.66
CA VAL A 38 5.72 4.85 -11.30
C VAL A 38 5.74 5.85 -12.45
N LYS A 39 5.52 5.43 -13.71
CA LYS A 39 5.69 6.29 -14.90
C LYS A 39 4.50 6.28 -15.84
N SER A 40 3.63 5.27 -15.81
CA SER A 40 2.54 5.21 -16.76
C SER A 40 1.30 5.91 -16.23
N LYS A 41 0.66 6.68 -17.10
CA LYS A 41 -0.66 7.24 -16.82
C LYS A 41 -1.75 6.17 -16.80
N GLU A 42 -1.50 5.05 -17.45
CA GLU A 42 -2.44 3.92 -17.50
C GLU A 42 -2.65 3.32 -16.10
N TYR A 43 -1.57 3.22 -15.29
CA TYR A 43 -1.68 2.77 -13.90
C TYR A 43 -2.60 3.71 -13.09
N ASP A 44 -2.34 5.01 -13.15
CA ASP A 44 -3.12 6.01 -12.44
C ASP A 44 -4.60 5.94 -12.85
N ILE A 45 -4.86 5.92 -14.17
CA ILE A 45 -6.22 5.86 -14.73
C ILE A 45 -6.94 4.57 -14.30
N LEU A 46 -6.25 3.43 -14.33
CA LEU A 46 -6.85 2.15 -13.92
C LEU A 46 -7.24 2.17 -12.43
N CYS A 47 -6.35 2.64 -11.56
CA CYS A 47 -6.64 2.72 -10.12
C CYS A 47 -7.80 3.68 -9.84
N GLU A 48 -7.79 4.87 -10.44
CA GLU A 48 -8.90 5.83 -10.33
C GLU A 48 -10.21 5.25 -10.88
N GLN A 49 -10.17 4.55 -12.01
CA GLN A 49 -11.34 3.89 -12.60
C GLN A 49 -11.92 2.83 -11.66
N ILE A 50 -11.08 2.02 -10.99
CA ILE A 50 -11.53 1.02 -10.03
C ILE A 50 -12.25 1.69 -8.86
N TYR A 51 -11.68 2.73 -8.25
CA TYR A 51 -12.30 3.45 -7.14
C TYR A 51 -13.59 4.16 -7.57
N ASN A 52 -13.60 4.82 -8.74
CA ASN A 52 -14.78 5.50 -9.26
C ASN A 52 -15.90 4.50 -9.58
N THR A 53 -15.56 3.34 -10.14
CA THR A 53 -16.52 2.26 -10.40
C THR A 53 -17.09 1.73 -9.08
N ALA A 54 -16.25 1.50 -8.08
CA ALA A 54 -16.66 1.07 -6.76
C ALA A 54 -17.65 2.06 -6.13
N TRP A 55 -17.33 3.35 -6.15
CA TRP A 55 -18.25 4.38 -5.63
C TRP A 55 -19.57 4.41 -6.39
N GLY A 56 -19.53 4.34 -7.72
CA GLY A 56 -20.73 4.29 -8.56
C GLY A 56 -21.64 3.11 -8.23
N LYS A 57 -21.06 1.95 -7.92
CA LYS A 57 -21.80 0.73 -7.55
C LYS A 57 -22.30 0.74 -6.10
N LEU A 58 -21.48 1.20 -5.18
CA LEU A 58 -21.70 1.05 -3.74
C LEU A 58 -22.35 2.25 -3.08
N SER A 59 -22.26 3.46 -3.63
CA SER A 59 -22.64 4.70 -2.93
C SER A 59 -24.06 4.68 -2.35
N ARG A 60 -25.05 4.14 -3.08
CA ARG A 60 -26.42 4.02 -2.58
C ARG A 60 -26.52 3.04 -1.41
N LEU A 61 -25.82 1.90 -1.50
CA LEU A 61 -25.78 0.89 -0.44
C LEU A 61 -25.13 1.47 0.82
N LEU A 62 -23.95 2.07 0.68
CA LEU A 62 -23.18 2.62 1.80
C LEU A 62 -23.94 3.75 2.52
N LYS A 63 -24.59 4.65 1.78
CA LYS A 63 -25.41 5.73 2.36
C LYS A 63 -26.62 5.25 3.14
N ASN A 64 -27.13 4.06 2.83
CA ASN A 64 -28.31 3.46 3.48
C ASN A 64 -27.94 2.39 4.52
N SER A 65 -26.64 2.14 4.76
CA SER A 65 -26.15 1.19 5.74
C SER A 65 -25.79 1.88 7.05
N ASP A 66 -25.76 1.10 8.12
CA ASP A 66 -25.47 1.56 9.48
C ASP A 66 -24.01 1.22 9.90
N SER A 67 -23.65 1.56 11.12
CA SER A 67 -22.34 1.31 11.71
C SER A 67 -22.05 -0.17 12.04
N ASN A 68 -23.04 -1.07 11.88
CA ASN A 68 -22.81 -2.52 11.93
C ASN A 68 -22.37 -3.08 10.58
N SER A 69 -22.14 -2.20 9.60
CA SER A 69 -21.65 -2.54 8.27
C SER A 69 -20.24 -2.00 8.08
N CYS A 70 -19.42 -2.71 7.29
CA CYS A 70 -18.07 -2.27 6.93
C CYS A 70 -17.74 -2.56 5.46
N ILE A 71 -16.72 -1.88 4.97
CA ILE A 71 -15.92 -2.32 3.82
C ILE A 71 -14.57 -2.81 4.32
N VAL A 72 -14.00 -3.80 3.66
CA VAL A 72 -12.67 -4.35 3.95
C VAL A 72 -11.71 -3.93 2.87
N MET A 73 -10.61 -3.27 3.24
CA MET A 73 -9.58 -2.79 2.31
C MET A 73 -8.22 -3.35 2.72
N ASP A 74 -7.51 -3.95 1.76
CA ASP A 74 -6.07 -4.16 1.93
C ASP A 74 -5.33 -2.81 1.93
N LEU A 75 -4.08 -2.80 2.38
CA LEU A 75 -3.28 -1.58 2.42
C LEU A 75 -2.30 -1.49 1.24
N ASP A 76 -1.39 -2.46 1.11
CA ASP A 76 -0.26 -2.37 0.19
C ASP A 76 -0.72 -2.57 -1.25
N GLU A 77 -0.41 -1.62 -2.13
CA GLU A 77 -0.82 -1.53 -3.54
C GLU A 77 -2.36 -1.53 -3.77
N THR A 78 -3.07 -1.26 -2.67
CA THR A 78 -4.53 -1.03 -2.69
C THR A 78 -4.85 0.39 -2.22
N VAL A 79 -4.46 0.74 -1.01
CA VAL A 79 -4.60 2.09 -0.43
C VAL A 79 -3.28 2.84 -0.45
N LEU A 80 -2.19 2.14 -0.13
CA LEU A 80 -0.84 2.68 -0.01
C LEU A 80 0.04 2.20 -1.16
N ASP A 81 0.68 3.12 -1.85
CA ASP A 81 1.68 2.88 -2.89
C ASP A 81 3.06 2.73 -2.25
N ASN A 82 3.66 1.55 -2.37
CA ASN A 82 4.99 1.23 -1.88
C ASN A 82 6.01 1.12 -3.01
N SER A 83 5.74 1.66 -4.19
CA SER A 83 6.64 1.59 -5.34
C SER A 83 8.02 2.18 -5.05
N LYS A 84 8.13 3.17 -4.17
CA LYS A 84 9.40 3.72 -3.70
C LYS A 84 10.28 2.67 -3.02
N TYR A 85 9.71 1.77 -2.22
CA TYR A 85 10.46 0.64 -1.64
C TYR A 85 11.00 -0.29 -2.73
N GLN A 86 10.21 -0.59 -3.76
CA GLN A 86 10.64 -1.43 -4.89
C GLN A 86 11.76 -0.77 -5.71
N ILE A 87 11.69 0.56 -5.88
CA ILE A 87 12.76 1.35 -6.51
C ILE A 87 14.06 1.23 -5.68
N ASP A 88 13.96 1.36 -4.36
CA ASP A 88 15.14 1.33 -3.48
C ASP A 88 15.77 -0.07 -3.44
N LEU A 89 14.97 -1.15 -3.44
CA LEU A 89 15.47 -2.52 -3.59
C LEU A 89 16.21 -2.69 -4.93
N THR A 90 15.62 -2.19 -6.02
CA THR A 90 16.24 -2.25 -7.36
C THR A 90 17.59 -1.51 -7.39
N LYS A 91 17.67 -0.31 -6.79
CA LYS A 91 18.91 0.47 -6.72
C LYS A 91 20.01 -0.23 -5.94
N LYS A 92 19.64 -0.95 -4.88
CA LYS A 92 20.57 -1.70 -4.03
C LYS A 92 20.91 -3.09 -4.59
N GLY A 93 20.19 -3.57 -5.62
CA GLY A 93 20.31 -4.95 -6.10
C GLY A 93 19.82 -5.98 -5.07
N GLU A 94 18.88 -5.58 -4.23
CA GLU A 94 18.32 -6.38 -3.15
C GLU A 94 16.94 -6.93 -3.51
N SER A 95 16.48 -7.89 -2.73
CA SER A 95 15.14 -8.43 -2.79
C SER A 95 14.40 -8.19 -1.48
N TYR A 96 13.08 -8.29 -1.52
CA TYR A 96 12.25 -8.20 -0.32
C TYR A 96 12.77 -9.09 0.81
N ASN A 97 12.83 -8.52 2.02
CA ASN A 97 12.94 -9.26 3.26
C ASN A 97 12.10 -8.58 4.37
N PRO A 98 11.68 -9.32 5.42
CA PRO A 98 10.81 -8.78 6.45
C PRO A 98 11.40 -7.62 7.25
N GLU A 99 12.72 -7.57 7.40
CA GLU A 99 13.44 -6.54 8.14
C GLU A 99 13.43 -5.22 7.36
N SER A 100 13.90 -5.23 6.11
CA SER A 100 13.92 -4.04 5.24
C SER A 100 12.51 -3.52 4.96
N TRP A 101 11.52 -4.42 4.87
CA TRP A 101 10.11 -4.02 4.79
C TRP A 101 9.64 -3.30 6.05
N SER A 102 10.00 -3.81 7.24
CA SER A 102 9.65 -3.14 8.49
C SER A 102 10.33 -1.77 8.61
N GLU A 103 11.59 -1.64 8.16
CA GLU A 103 12.29 -0.36 8.08
C GLU A 103 11.54 0.62 7.16
N TRP A 104 11.16 0.18 5.95
CA TRP A 104 10.36 0.99 5.02
C TRP A 104 9.06 1.50 5.67
N VAL A 105 8.28 0.62 6.29
CA VAL A 105 7.03 1.02 6.95
C VAL A 105 7.27 2.05 8.05
N ASN A 106 8.40 1.94 8.78
CA ASN A 106 8.78 2.89 9.82
C ASN A 106 9.23 4.26 9.28
N LEU A 107 9.61 4.38 8.01
CA LEU A 107 9.86 5.69 7.38
C LEU A 107 8.56 6.50 7.22
N LYS A 108 7.40 5.83 7.11
CA LYS A 108 6.08 6.48 6.94
C LYS A 108 6.05 7.36 5.69
N GLU A 109 6.54 6.82 4.59
CA GLU A 109 6.73 7.51 3.30
C GLU A 109 5.94 6.87 2.16
N ALA A 110 5.09 5.87 2.45
CA ALA A 110 4.17 5.35 1.45
C ALA A 110 3.19 6.46 1.05
N GLU A 111 2.94 6.58 -0.24
CA GLU A 111 1.97 7.51 -0.83
C GLU A 111 0.61 6.84 -1.01
N LEU A 112 -0.35 7.51 -1.60
CA LEU A 112 -1.66 6.93 -1.88
C LEU A 112 -1.70 6.34 -3.28
N VAL A 113 -2.31 5.17 -3.40
CA VAL A 113 -2.75 4.67 -4.70
C VAL A 113 -3.75 5.67 -5.30
N PRO A 114 -3.62 6.00 -6.62
CA PRO A 114 -4.48 6.97 -7.27
C PRO A 114 -5.98 6.67 -7.06
N GLY A 115 -6.74 7.68 -6.64
CA GLY A 115 -8.17 7.57 -6.35
C GLY A 115 -8.52 7.13 -4.92
N ALA A 116 -7.59 6.57 -4.15
CA ALA A 116 -7.84 6.04 -2.80
C ALA A 116 -8.42 7.11 -1.87
N LYS A 117 -7.81 8.31 -1.83
CA LYS A 117 -8.29 9.39 -0.95
C LYS A 117 -9.72 9.78 -1.22
N ASN A 118 -10.06 10.04 -2.48
CA ASN A 118 -11.41 10.45 -2.85
C ASN A 118 -12.46 9.40 -2.48
N PHE A 119 -12.13 8.12 -2.67
CA PHE A 119 -13.02 7.02 -2.30
C PHE A 119 -13.20 6.93 -0.78
N ILE A 120 -12.11 6.93 -0.01
CA ILE A 120 -12.13 6.87 1.47
C ILE A 120 -12.89 8.07 2.05
N ASP A 121 -12.60 9.30 1.59
CA ASP A 121 -13.31 10.52 2.01
C ASP A 121 -14.82 10.43 1.75
N ASN A 122 -15.23 9.75 0.68
CA ASN A 122 -16.64 9.55 0.40
C ASN A 122 -17.28 8.47 1.28
N VAL A 123 -16.58 7.38 1.59
CA VAL A 123 -17.05 6.35 2.53
C VAL A 123 -17.22 6.95 3.92
N LYS A 124 -16.29 7.78 4.37
CA LYS A 124 -16.33 8.47 5.66
C LYS A 124 -17.50 9.45 5.84
N LYS A 125 -18.16 9.86 4.75
CA LYS A 125 -19.42 10.62 4.81
C LYS A 125 -20.65 9.73 5.04
N THR A 126 -20.46 8.42 5.17
CA THR A 126 -21.52 7.45 5.51
C THR A 126 -21.31 6.92 6.93
N ASN A 127 -22.24 6.07 7.40
CA ASN A 127 -22.07 5.40 8.71
C ASN A 127 -21.29 4.08 8.63
N VAL A 128 -20.80 3.70 7.44
CA VAL A 128 -20.11 2.43 7.22
C VAL A 128 -18.66 2.54 7.69
N ARG A 129 -18.20 1.55 8.46
CA ARG A 129 -16.83 1.50 8.96
C ARG A 129 -15.85 1.04 7.88
N ILE A 130 -14.59 1.45 8.00
CA ILE A 130 -13.51 0.91 7.18
C ILE A 130 -12.68 -0.03 8.04
N VAL A 131 -12.48 -1.27 7.56
CA VAL A 131 -11.55 -2.24 8.16
C VAL A 131 -10.36 -2.39 7.22
N PHE A 132 -9.21 -1.90 7.65
CA PHE A 132 -7.94 -2.09 6.96
C PHE A 132 -7.36 -3.44 7.35
N LEU A 133 -7.45 -4.41 6.44
CA LEU A 133 -7.04 -5.81 6.64
C LEU A 133 -5.75 -6.10 5.86
N SER A 134 -4.59 -5.92 6.48
CA SER A 134 -3.30 -6.03 5.81
C SER A 134 -2.41 -7.15 6.33
N ASN A 135 -1.54 -7.67 5.46
CA ASN A 135 -0.47 -8.60 5.83
C ASN A 135 0.77 -7.92 6.42
N ARG A 136 0.76 -6.61 6.61
CA ARG A 136 1.74 -5.93 7.47
C ARG A 136 1.70 -6.58 8.86
N MET A 137 2.86 -6.77 9.46
CA MET A 137 2.95 -7.32 10.82
C MET A 137 2.41 -6.32 11.85
N ASP A 138 1.72 -6.79 12.86
CA ASP A 138 1.10 -5.94 13.90
C ASP A 138 2.12 -5.05 14.65
N LYS A 139 3.37 -5.48 14.77
CA LYS A 139 4.47 -4.63 15.27
C LYS A 139 4.64 -3.30 14.49
N ASN A 140 4.17 -3.26 13.23
CA ASN A 140 4.21 -2.09 12.35
C ASN A 140 2.87 -1.32 12.34
N LYS A 141 1.93 -1.61 13.25
CA LYS A 141 0.61 -0.99 13.28
C LYS A 141 0.71 0.53 13.48
N MET A 142 1.45 0.97 14.51
CA MET A 142 1.57 2.41 14.79
C MET A 142 2.20 3.19 13.63
N PRO A 143 3.37 2.82 13.08
CA PRO A 143 3.91 3.55 11.92
C PRO A 143 3.01 3.49 10.69
N THR A 144 2.20 2.45 10.51
CA THR A 144 1.20 2.40 9.44
C THR A 144 0.11 3.45 9.66
N ILE A 145 -0.47 3.52 10.86
CA ILE A 145 -1.48 4.52 11.21
C ILE A 145 -0.93 5.93 11.03
N GLU A 146 0.26 6.21 11.58
CA GLU A 146 0.90 7.53 11.48
C GLU A 146 1.20 7.95 10.02
N ASN A 147 1.53 7.00 9.13
CA ASN A 147 1.66 7.29 7.71
C ASN A 147 0.31 7.69 7.11
N MET A 148 -0.75 6.94 7.42
CA MET A 148 -2.09 7.21 6.89
C MET A 148 -2.72 8.47 7.48
N GLU A 149 -2.39 8.84 8.74
CA GLU A 149 -2.75 10.13 9.33
C GLU A 149 -2.11 11.30 8.59
N LYS A 150 -0.81 11.20 8.25
CA LYS A 150 -0.12 12.21 7.40
C LYS A 150 -0.82 12.40 6.05
N LEU A 151 -1.37 11.32 5.50
CA LEU A 151 -2.13 11.33 4.25
C LEU A 151 -3.58 11.80 4.43
N SER A 152 -4.00 12.05 5.68
CA SER A 152 -5.34 12.53 6.03
C SER A 152 -6.45 11.57 5.56
N ILE A 153 -6.26 10.26 5.80
CA ILE A 153 -7.20 9.21 5.42
C ILE A 153 -7.61 8.30 6.59
N VAL A 154 -7.28 8.64 7.83
CA VAL A 154 -7.63 7.88 9.04
C VAL A 154 -8.54 8.68 9.95
N ASP A 155 -9.57 8.03 10.49
CA ASP A 155 -10.42 8.52 11.56
C ASP A 155 -10.38 7.56 12.76
N SER A 156 -10.91 8.00 13.91
CA SER A 156 -10.92 7.23 15.16
C SER A 156 -11.72 5.92 15.06
N ASP A 157 -12.66 5.83 14.12
CA ASP A 157 -13.55 4.69 13.94
C ASP A 157 -12.99 3.64 12.96
N ASP A 158 -11.85 3.93 12.31
CA ASP A 158 -11.18 3.00 11.42
C ASP A 158 -10.55 1.84 12.18
N ILE A 159 -10.72 0.64 11.67
CA ILE A 159 -10.26 -0.59 12.32
C ILE A 159 -9.05 -1.13 11.55
N PHE A 160 -7.95 -1.37 12.27
CA PHE A 160 -6.72 -1.94 11.71
C PHE A 160 -6.54 -3.37 12.16
N LEU A 161 -6.59 -4.30 11.21
CA LEU A 161 -6.47 -5.73 11.42
C LEU A 161 -5.21 -6.26 10.73
N LEU A 162 -4.05 -6.00 11.37
CA LEU A 162 -2.75 -6.40 10.89
C LEU A 162 -2.42 -7.84 11.33
N ARG A 163 -1.42 -8.41 10.71
CA ARG A 163 -1.03 -9.81 10.87
C ARG A 163 -0.21 -10.03 12.14
N LEU A 164 -0.67 -10.89 13.04
CA LEU A 164 0.04 -11.21 14.28
C LEU A 164 1.23 -12.16 14.03
N ASN A 165 1.04 -13.18 13.19
CA ASN A 165 2.06 -14.20 12.86
C ASN A 165 1.78 -14.84 11.48
N LYS A 166 2.55 -15.83 11.05
CA LYS A 166 2.42 -16.46 9.72
C LYS A 166 1.12 -17.25 9.54
N GLU A 167 0.53 -17.74 10.60
CA GLU A 167 -0.72 -18.53 10.65
C GLU A 167 -1.95 -17.63 10.61
N ASP A 168 -1.81 -16.35 11.00
CA ASP A 168 -2.87 -15.34 10.97
C ASP A 168 -3.16 -14.92 9.52
N LYS A 169 -3.92 -15.75 8.82
CA LYS A 169 -4.30 -15.55 7.40
C LYS A 169 -5.46 -14.57 7.27
N LYS A 170 -5.60 -13.92 6.11
CA LYS A 170 -6.70 -12.97 5.86
C LYS A 170 -8.09 -13.60 6.02
N HIS A 171 -8.27 -14.88 5.66
CA HIS A 171 -9.56 -15.55 5.84
C HIS A 171 -9.93 -15.71 7.33
N VAL A 172 -8.96 -16.01 8.21
CA VAL A 172 -9.20 -16.10 9.66
C VAL A 172 -9.64 -14.72 10.19
N ARG A 173 -8.92 -13.68 9.84
CA ARG A 173 -9.25 -12.31 10.25
C ARG A 173 -10.60 -11.83 9.70
N ARG A 174 -10.99 -12.25 8.48
CA ARG A 174 -12.34 -11.99 7.96
C ARG A 174 -13.43 -12.69 8.79
N SER A 175 -13.15 -13.90 9.26
CA SER A 175 -14.09 -14.60 10.16
C SER A 175 -14.27 -13.86 11.48
N GLU A 176 -13.22 -13.26 12.05
CA GLU A 176 -13.35 -12.41 13.25
C GLU A 176 -14.30 -11.23 13.01
N ILE A 177 -14.19 -10.57 11.83
CA ILE A 177 -15.09 -9.46 11.46
C ILE A 177 -16.55 -9.94 11.41
N ILE A 178 -16.79 -11.06 10.73
CA ILE A 178 -18.14 -11.58 10.48
C ILE A 178 -18.78 -12.12 11.76
N ASN A 179 -18.01 -12.81 12.59
CA ASN A 179 -18.51 -13.45 13.80
C ASN A 179 -18.53 -12.53 15.03
N GLY A 180 -17.77 -11.43 15.01
CA GLY A 180 -17.61 -10.57 16.19
C GLY A 180 -16.82 -11.23 17.31
N ASP A 181 -15.86 -12.09 16.95
CA ASP A 181 -14.98 -12.80 17.89
C ASP A 181 -13.52 -12.31 17.79
N GLY A 182 -12.61 -12.91 18.54
CA GLY A 182 -11.21 -12.55 18.53
C GLY A 182 -10.98 -11.06 18.78
N ARG A 183 -10.37 -10.36 17.83
CA ARG A 183 -10.11 -8.91 17.92
C ARG A 183 -11.39 -8.05 17.75
N PHE A 184 -12.50 -8.66 17.41
CA PHE A 184 -13.79 -8.01 17.25
C PHE A 184 -14.75 -8.26 18.44
N SER A 185 -14.31 -8.95 19.50
CA SER A 185 -15.18 -9.29 20.66
C SER A 185 -15.79 -8.07 21.36
N GLU A 186 -15.12 -6.92 21.36
CA GLU A 186 -15.63 -5.66 21.91
C GLU A 186 -16.43 -4.84 20.90
N ILE A 187 -16.22 -5.07 19.60
CA ILE A 187 -16.89 -4.34 18.50
C ILE A 187 -18.20 -5.04 18.12
N GLY A 188 -18.20 -6.36 18.19
CA GLY A 188 -19.26 -7.23 17.69
C GLY A 188 -19.16 -7.54 16.20
N PRO A 189 -20.07 -8.35 15.66
CA PRO A 189 -20.07 -8.75 14.27
C PRO A 189 -20.38 -7.57 13.35
N LEU A 190 -19.66 -7.49 12.23
CA LEU A 190 -19.92 -6.51 11.17
C LEU A 190 -20.31 -7.19 9.87
N LYS A 191 -21.28 -6.61 9.19
CA LYS A 191 -21.67 -7.00 7.84
C LYS A 191 -20.69 -6.41 6.83
N ILE A 192 -19.93 -7.26 6.13
CA ILE A 192 -19.04 -6.81 5.07
C ILE A 192 -19.86 -6.53 3.82
N LEU A 193 -19.73 -5.32 3.27
CA LEU A 193 -20.45 -4.87 2.07
C LEU A 193 -19.59 -4.97 0.80
N ALA A 194 -18.28 -4.79 0.92
CA ALA A 194 -17.35 -4.86 -0.20
C ALA A 194 -15.92 -5.16 0.25
N TYR A 195 -15.11 -5.63 -0.70
CA TYR A 195 -13.70 -5.93 -0.56
C TYR A 195 -12.86 -5.18 -1.59
N PHE A 196 -11.69 -4.71 -1.15
CA PHE A 196 -10.68 -4.04 -1.98
C PHE A 196 -9.32 -4.68 -1.72
N GLY A 197 -8.59 -5.03 -2.77
CA GLY A 197 -7.27 -5.67 -2.65
C GLY A 197 -6.56 -5.77 -3.99
N ASP A 198 -5.26 -6.06 -3.95
CA ASP A 198 -4.42 -6.28 -5.13
C ASP A 198 -4.14 -7.77 -5.41
N ALA A 199 -4.47 -8.65 -4.45
CA ALA A 199 -4.17 -10.06 -4.52
C ALA A 199 -5.41 -10.95 -4.29
N ARG A 200 -5.41 -12.16 -4.89
CA ARG A 200 -6.55 -13.09 -4.80
C ARG A 200 -6.96 -13.41 -3.35
N HIS A 201 -6.01 -13.48 -2.43
CA HIS A 201 -6.26 -13.80 -1.02
C HIS A 201 -6.92 -12.68 -0.20
N ASP A 202 -7.10 -11.49 -0.78
CA ASP A 202 -7.81 -10.37 -0.18
C ASP A 202 -9.32 -10.56 -0.22
N PHE A 203 -9.78 -11.47 -1.05
CA PHE A 203 -11.18 -11.71 -1.34
C PHE A 203 -11.64 -13.04 -0.75
N PRO A 204 -12.96 -13.18 -0.44
CA PRO A 204 -13.52 -14.46 -0.06
C PRO A 204 -13.41 -15.47 -1.20
N GLU A 205 -13.36 -16.75 -0.84
CA GLU A 205 -13.44 -17.87 -1.76
C GLU A 205 -14.84 -18.48 -1.69
N ASN A 206 -15.43 -18.77 -2.85
CA ASN A 206 -16.70 -19.47 -2.94
C ASN A 206 -17.87 -18.83 -2.14
N ASP A 207 -17.97 -17.50 -2.19
CA ASP A 207 -19.10 -16.76 -1.61
C ASP A 207 -19.86 -16.05 -2.75
N ASP A 208 -21.04 -16.60 -3.09
CA ASP A 208 -21.87 -16.12 -4.19
C ASP A 208 -22.45 -14.72 -3.97
N ASN A 209 -22.37 -14.19 -2.74
CA ASN A 209 -22.76 -12.81 -2.44
C ASN A 209 -21.76 -11.77 -2.94
N PHE A 210 -20.55 -12.20 -3.33
CA PHE A 210 -19.48 -11.32 -3.74
C PHE A 210 -19.04 -11.59 -5.18
N THR A 211 -18.98 -10.52 -5.97
CA THR A 211 -18.65 -10.59 -7.40
C THR A 211 -17.66 -9.50 -7.76
N PHE A 212 -16.61 -9.85 -8.52
CA PHE A 212 -15.66 -8.87 -9.03
C PHE A 212 -16.35 -7.81 -9.91
N GLY A 213 -15.99 -6.54 -9.69
CA GLY A 213 -16.59 -5.40 -10.36
C GLY A 213 -17.97 -4.98 -9.84
N GLN A 214 -18.53 -5.66 -8.85
CA GLN A 214 -19.77 -5.27 -8.16
C GLN A 214 -19.49 -4.85 -6.69
N ASN A 215 -18.88 -5.74 -5.93
CA ASN A 215 -18.52 -5.53 -4.52
C ASN A 215 -17.17 -6.17 -4.13
N MET A 216 -16.42 -6.66 -5.11
CA MET A 216 -15.00 -6.99 -5.02
C MET A 216 -14.24 -6.19 -6.07
N PHE A 217 -13.20 -5.46 -5.67
CA PHE A 217 -12.44 -4.56 -6.53
C PHE A 217 -10.95 -4.87 -6.41
N MET A 218 -10.38 -5.41 -7.51
CA MET A 218 -8.98 -5.82 -7.57
C MET A 218 -8.15 -4.76 -8.25
N PHE A 219 -7.05 -4.37 -7.61
CA PHE A 219 -6.06 -3.40 -8.10
C PHE A 219 -4.92 -4.08 -8.84
N PRO A 220 -4.32 -3.43 -9.83
CA PRO A 220 -3.18 -3.97 -10.53
C PRO A 220 -1.90 -3.85 -9.68
N ASN A 221 -1.22 -4.97 -9.43
CA ASN A 221 0.10 -4.99 -8.83
C ASN A 221 1.04 -5.88 -9.67
N PRO A 222 1.80 -5.31 -10.62
CA PRO A 222 2.78 -6.07 -11.40
C PRO A 222 4.12 -6.23 -10.69
N MET A 223 4.39 -5.51 -9.60
CA MET A 223 5.72 -5.43 -8.98
C MET A 223 6.09 -6.66 -8.16
N TYR A 224 5.11 -7.24 -7.50
CA TYR A 224 5.31 -8.44 -6.67
C TYR A 224 3.98 -9.15 -6.40
N GLY A 225 4.04 -10.44 -6.04
CA GLY A 225 2.86 -11.25 -5.73
C GLY A 225 3.17 -12.74 -5.77
N LYS A 226 2.12 -13.53 -5.68
CA LYS A 226 2.16 -14.98 -5.82
C LYS A 226 1.23 -15.40 -6.96
N TRP A 227 1.52 -14.91 -8.13
CA TRP A 227 0.83 -15.21 -9.36
C TRP A 227 1.63 -16.05 -10.32
#